data_0f6af4e2a0dd5372490be44d6aa41dff
#
_entry.id   0f6af4e2a0dd5372490be44d6aa41dff
#
_cell.length_a   1.000
_cell.length_b   1.000
_cell.length_c   1.000
_cell.angle_alpha   90.00
_cell.angle_beta   90.00
_cell.angle_gamma   90.00
#
_symmetry.space_group_name_H-M   'P 1'
#
loop_
_entity.id
_entity.type
_entity.pdbx_description
1 polymer ?
#
loop_
_entity_poly.entity_id
_entity_poly.type
_entity_poly.pdbx_seq_one_letter_code
_entity_poly.pdbx_strand_id
1 'polypeptide(L)' 'MDLKILLIDMAKAIVDTPDAVVVEEKINGDNVEFTLSVAEDDTGMVIGRHGRIAKAIRQVMKAAANTCGKHVTVEIK' A
#
# COMPACT_ATOMS: atom_id res chain seq x y z
N MET A 1 3.09 14.79 -4.82
CA MET A 1 2.61 13.41 -4.99
C MET A 1 1.75 13.00 -3.81
N ASP A 2 0.62 12.38 -4.05
CA ASP A 2 -0.23 11.87 -2.98
C ASP A 2 0.10 10.39 -2.76
N LEU A 3 0.74 10.08 -1.66
CA LEU A 3 1.18 8.72 -1.32
C LEU A 3 0.01 7.76 -1.13
N LYS A 4 -1.11 8.25 -0.58
CA LYS A 4 -2.29 7.41 -0.38
C LYS A 4 -2.89 7.00 -1.73
N ILE A 5 -3.00 7.93 -2.66
CA ILE A 5 -3.51 7.64 -4.01
C ILE A 5 -2.59 6.65 -4.72
N LEU A 6 -1.27 6.83 -4.60
CA LEU A 6 -0.33 5.89 -5.20
C LEU A 6 -0.56 4.46 -4.70
N LEU A 7 -0.71 4.29 -3.40
CA LEU A 7 -0.96 2.97 -2.82
C LEU A 7 -2.30 2.39 -3.29
N ILE A 8 -3.34 3.20 -3.31
CA ILE A 8 -4.67 2.79 -3.79
C ILE A 8 -4.58 2.32 -5.25
N ASP A 9 -3.92 3.10 -6.09
CA ASP A 9 -3.80 2.79 -7.52
C ASP A 9 -3.03 1.49 -7.75
N MET A 10 -1.95 1.27 -7.01
CA MET A 10 -1.20 0.02 -7.11
C MET A 10 -2.05 -1.18 -6.69
N ALA A 11 -2.76 -1.07 -5.58
CA ALA A 11 -3.61 -2.15 -5.10
C ALA A 11 -4.74 -2.45 -6.09
N LYS A 12 -5.39 -1.42 -6.61
CA LYS A 12 -6.49 -1.60 -7.58
C LYS A 12 -6.01 -2.25 -8.88
N ALA A 13 -4.76 -2.03 -9.25
CA ALA A 13 -4.20 -2.64 -10.46
C ALA A 13 -3.93 -4.14 -10.29
N ILE A 14 -3.84 -4.62 -9.06
CA ILE A 14 -3.45 -6.00 -8.75
C ILE A 14 -4.67 -6.89 -8.48
N VAL A 15 -5.70 -6.34 -7.82
CA VAL A 15 -6.83 -7.13 -7.29
C VAL A 15 -7.93 -7.35 -8.33
N ASP A 16 -8.76 -8.36 -8.08
CA ASP A 16 -9.94 -8.65 -8.92
C ASP A 16 -11.15 -7.79 -8.53
N THR A 17 -11.20 -7.32 -7.28
CA THR A 17 -12.32 -6.51 -6.76
C THR A 17 -11.80 -5.14 -6.33
N PRO A 18 -11.51 -4.25 -7.28
CA PRO A 18 -10.90 -2.95 -6.96
C PRO A 18 -11.79 -2.08 -6.07
N ASP A 19 -13.10 -2.23 -6.13
CA ASP A 19 -14.02 -1.44 -5.29
C ASP A 19 -13.89 -1.77 -3.81
N ALA A 20 -13.29 -2.89 -3.46
CA ALA A 20 -13.08 -3.30 -2.07
C ALA A 20 -11.76 -2.77 -1.49
N VAL A 21 -10.93 -2.09 -2.30
CA VAL A 21 -9.67 -1.53 -1.83
C VAL A 21 -9.94 -0.35 -0.91
N VAL A 22 -9.42 -0.44 0.32
CA VAL A 22 -9.51 0.63 1.31
C VAL A 22 -8.12 0.87 1.89
N VAL A 23 -7.73 2.13 1.96
CA VAL A 23 -6.46 2.52 2.58
C VAL A 23 -6.76 3.51 3.70
N GLU A 24 -6.33 3.15 4.90
CA GLU A 24 -6.37 4.04 6.05
C GLU A 24 -5.00 4.68 6.20
N GLU A 25 -4.98 5.97 6.50
CA GLU A 25 -3.77 6.74 6.64
C GLU A 25 -3.69 7.31 8.05
N LYS A 26 -2.55 7.12 8.70
CA LYS A 26 -2.27 7.73 9.99
C LYS A 26 -0.96 8.50 9.88
N ILE A 27 -1.02 9.80 10.13
CA ILE A 27 0.13 10.68 10.03
C ILE A 27 0.61 11.04 11.43
N ASN A 28 1.91 10.89 11.66
CA ASN A 28 2.55 11.24 12.91
C ASN A 28 3.89 11.93 12.60
N GLY A 29 3.86 13.26 12.49
CA GLY A 29 5.01 14.03 12.05
C GLY A 29 5.38 13.69 10.61
N ASP A 30 6.63 13.27 10.40
CA ASP A 30 7.10 12.83 9.08
C ASP A 30 6.84 11.35 8.80
N ASN A 31 6.27 10.65 9.78
CA ASN A 31 5.94 9.23 9.64
C ASN A 31 4.50 9.07 9.17
N VAL A 32 4.31 8.27 8.13
CA VAL A 32 2.98 7.98 7.58
C VAL A 32 2.79 6.47 7.63
N GLU A 33 1.70 6.04 8.26
CA GLU A 33 1.34 4.64 8.36
C GLU A 33 0.11 4.39 7.50
N PHE A 34 0.23 3.48 6.55
CA PHE A 34 -0.90 3.06 5.73
C PHE A 34 -1.32 1.66 6.12
N THR A 35 -2.62 1.45 6.21
CA THR A 35 -3.20 0.11 6.35
C THR A 35 -4.03 -0.16 5.12
N LEU A 36 -3.61 -1.13 4.33
CA LEU A 36 -4.28 -1.54 3.10
C LEU A 36 -5.20 -2.72 3.38
N SER A 37 -6.45 -2.59 3.00
CA SER A 37 -7.43 -3.67 3.07
C SER A 37 -7.98 -3.92 1.68
N VAL A 38 -8.17 -5.18 1.33
CA VAL A 38 -8.73 -5.61 0.05
C VAL A 38 -9.82 -6.64 0.30
N ALA A 39 -10.53 -7.06 -0.75
CA ALA A 39 -11.47 -8.17 -0.62
C ALA A 39 -10.73 -9.40 -0.08
N GLU A 40 -11.39 -10.18 0.76
CA GLU A 40 -10.77 -11.34 1.41
C GLU A 40 -10.12 -12.29 0.40
N ASP A 41 -10.80 -12.54 -0.73
CA ASP A 41 -10.29 -13.42 -1.77
C ASP A 41 -9.08 -12.83 -2.50
N ASP A 42 -8.84 -11.53 -2.39
CA ASP A 42 -7.74 -10.85 -3.07
C ASP A 42 -6.49 -10.68 -2.21
N THR A 43 -6.57 -11.03 -0.93
CA THR A 43 -5.45 -10.85 -0.01
C THR A 43 -4.18 -11.54 -0.51
N GLY A 44 -4.32 -12.75 -1.02
CA GLY A 44 -3.18 -13.49 -1.56
C GLY A 44 -2.52 -12.82 -2.76
N MET A 45 -3.30 -12.06 -3.54
CA MET A 45 -2.78 -11.33 -4.70
C MET A 45 -1.87 -10.17 -4.31
N VAL A 46 -2.25 -9.43 -3.25
CA VAL A 46 -1.44 -8.30 -2.81
C VAL A 46 -0.24 -8.71 -1.98
N ILE A 47 -0.28 -9.90 -1.38
CA ILE A 47 0.89 -10.46 -0.69
C ILE A 47 1.83 -11.10 -1.69
N GLY A 48 1.28 -11.92 -2.58
CA GLY A 48 2.06 -12.63 -3.59
C GLY A 48 2.81 -13.83 -3.03
N ARG A 49 3.41 -14.62 -3.93
CA ARG A 49 4.19 -15.77 -3.52
C ARG A 49 5.41 -15.34 -2.70
N HIS A 50 5.55 -15.90 -1.54
CA HIS A 50 6.65 -15.58 -0.60
C HIS A 50 6.68 -14.11 -0.20
N GLY A 51 5.53 -13.43 -0.27
CA GLY A 51 5.43 -12.02 0.10
C GLY A 51 6.06 -11.05 -0.89
N ARG A 52 6.34 -11.49 -2.11
CA ARG A 52 7.08 -10.67 -3.10
C ARG A 52 6.31 -9.44 -3.55
N ILE A 53 4.99 -9.56 -3.73
CA ILE A 53 4.17 -8.42 -4.16
C ILE A 53 4.10 -7.37 -3.05
N ALA A 54 3.82 -7.81 -1.82
CA ALA A 54 3.79 -6.91 -0.66
C ALA A 54 5.13 -6.19 -0.48
N LYS A 55 6.23 -6.92 -0.65
CA LYS A 55 7.57 -6.34 -0.53
C LYS A 55 7.81 -5.29 -1.61
N ALA A 56 7.39 -5.58 -2.85
CA ALA A 56 7.52 -4.63 -3.96
C ALA A 56 6.69 -3.37 -3.72
N ILE A 57 5.46 -3.52 -3.24
CA ILE A 57 4.61 -2.37 -2.89
C ILE A 57 5.30 -1.50 -1.84
N ARG A 58 5.84 -2.12 -0.78
CA ARG A 58 6.55 -1.38 0.26
C ARG A 58 7.78 -0.66 -0.27
N GLN A 59 8.52 -1.26 -1.19
CA GLN A 59 9.69 -0.63 -1.79
C GLN A 59 9.32 0.58 -2.64
N VAL A 60 8.27 0.48 -3.44
CA VAL A 60 7.78 1.60 -4.24
C VAL A 60 7.32 2.74 -3.34
N MET A 61 6.55 2.42 -2.30
CA MET A 61 6.05 3.43 -1.35
C MET A 61 7.20 4.10 -0.61
N LYS A 62 8.21 3.35 -0.22
CA LYS A 62 9.38 3.90 0.45
C LYS A 62 10.15 4.86 -0.46
N ALA A 63 10.35 4.48 -1.71
CA ALA A 63 11.04 5.33 -2.70
C ALA A 63 10.26 6.63 -2.92
N ALA A 64 8.94 6.54 -3.08
CA ALA A 64 8.09 7.71 -3.26
C ALA A 64 8.11 8.61 -2.03
N ALA A 65 8.07 8.02 -0.82
CA ALA A 65 8.11 8.78 0.43
C ALA A 65 9.43 9.54 0.59
N ASN A 66 10.54 8.93 0.18
CA ASN A 66 11.85 9.58 0.25
C ASN A 66 11.90 10.87 -0.57
N THR A 67 11.23 10.91 -1.72
CA THR A 67 11.19 12.13 -2.55
C THR A 67 10.38 13.23 -1.88
N CYS A 68 9.51 12.87 -0.93
CA CYS A 68 8.67 13.81 -0.18
C CYS A 68 9.25 14.15 1.20
N GLY A 69 10.40 13.59 1.56
CA GLY A 69 10.99 13.78 2.88
C GLY A 69 10.22 13.09 4.00
N LYS A 70 9.53 11.99 3.69
CA LYS A 70 8.70 11.27 4.65
C LYS A 70 9.16 9.82 4.82
N HIS A 71 8.75 9.24 5.94
CA HIS A 71 8.93 7.82 6.22
C HIS A 71 7.57 7.14 6.17
N VAL A 72 7.48 6.05 5.43
CA VAL A 72 6.20 5.36 5.24
C VAL A 72 6.30 3.90 5.67
N THR A 73 5.24 3.41 6.30
CA THR A 73 5.07 1.99 6.56
C THR A 73 3.73 1.56 5.94
N VAL A 74 3.70 0.35 5.42
CA VAL A 74 2.48 -0.22 4.82
C VAL A 74 2.19 -1.56 5.48
N GLU A 75 1.00 -1.65 6.06
CA GLU A 75 0.48 -2.88 6.63
C GLU A 75 -0.66 -3.39 5.75
N ILE A 76 -0.67 -4.67 5.47
CA ILE A 76 -1.72 -5.31 4.67
C ILE A 76 -2.54 -6.21 5.57
N LYS A 77 -3.84 -5.97 5.59
CA LYS A 77 -4.79 -6.77 6.36
C LYS A 77 -5.41 -7.87 5.52
#